data_c25c5b86e7813108a5e43dafb606808b
#
_entry.id   c25c5b86e7813108a5e43dafb606808b
#
_cell.length_a   1.000
_cell.length_b   1.000
_cell.length_c   1.000
_cell.angle_alpha   90.00
_cell.angle_beta   90.00
_cell.angle_gamma   90.00
#
_symmetry.space_group_name_H-M   'P 1'
#
loop_
_entity.id
_entity.type
_entity.pdbx_description
1 polymer ?
#
loop_
_entity_poly.entity_id
_entity_poly.type
_entity_poly.pdbx_seq_one_letter_code
_entity_poly.pdbx_strand_id
1 'polypeptide(L)'
;ATLRQARRTDYPSLPEAAALCERAGAYGITIHLREDRRHIQDADVYALRKTLATRMNLEMANHPDIVAVALEVKPEEVCMVPERRQELTTEGGLDVAGQRDALTPVVAALRAAGITVSLFIDPDARQVEAAAAIGAPTIELHTGAYADRAGAARAQELARLTEAAQRAHALGLVVNAGHGLSLENVDPVLAIPHLDTLNIGHSIVCRALFVGLEQATREMLDKLQRQQ
;
A
#
# COMPACT_ATOMS: atom_id res chain seq x y z
N ALA A 1 8.19 2.78 -12.84
CA ALA A 1 7.21 3.59 -13.60
C ALA A 1 7.62 5.07 -13.67
N THR A 2 7.90 5.73 -12.54
CA THR A 2 8.28 7.17 -12.50
C THR A 2 9.48 7.50 -13.38
N LEU A 3 10.55 6.69 -13.35
CA LEU A 3 11.73 6.88 -14.22
C LEU A 3 11.38 6.80 -15.70
N ARG A 4 10.52 5.86 -16.08
CA ARG A 4 10.03 5.69 -17.44
C ARG A 4 9.24 6.92 -17.89
N GLN A 5 8.30 7.38 -17.08
CA GLN A 5 7.46 8.53 -17.41
C GLN A 5 8.24 9.86 -17.46
N ALA A 6 9.29 10.02 -16.65
CA ALA A 6 10.14 11.20 -16.68
C ALA A 6 10.83 11.41 -18.05
N ARG A 7 11.10 10.33 -18.80
CA ARG A 7 11.73 10.37 -20.12
C ARG A 7 10.82 9.90 -21.25
N ARG A 8 9.61 9.44 -20.97
CA ARG A 8 8.66 8.86 -21.93
C ARG A 8 9.27 7.70 -22.71
N THR A 9 9.93 6.78 -22.00
CA THR A 9 10.53 5.57 -22.54
C THR A 9 9.68 4.35 -22.17
N ASP A 10 10.01 3.17 -22.73
CA ASP A 10 9.41 1.88 -22.40
C ASP A 10 10.20 1.11 -21.33
N TYR A 11 11.31 1.68 -20.87
CA TYR A 11 12.16 1.12 -19.81
C TYR A 11 12.25 2.07 -18.60
N PRO A 12 12.54 1.52 -17.39
CA PRO A 12 12.68 0.11 -17.04
C PRO A 12 11.38 -0.68 -17.19
N SER A 13 11.51 -1.98 -17.54
CA SER A 13 10.39 -2.93 -17.62
C SER A 13 9.79 -3.18 -16.23
N LEU A 14 8.49 -3.00 -16.08
CA LEU A 14 7.81 -3.27 -14.80
C LEU A 14 7.65 -4.77 -14.54
N PRO A 15 7.32 -5.62 -15.52
CA PRO A 15 7.32 -7.07 -15.32
C PRO A 15 8.71 -7.62 -14.88
N GLU A 16 9.80 -7.13 -15.47
CA GLU A 16 11.14 -7.52 -15.02
C GLU A 16 11.43 -7.06 -13.60
N ALA A 17 11.05 -5.83 -13.24
CA ALA A 17 11.22 -5.32 -11.89
C ALA A 17 10.40 -6.13 -10.87
N ALA A 18 9.17 -6.49 -11.19
CA ALA A 18 8.32 -7.34 -10.36
C ALA A 18 8.94 -8.73 -10.18
N ALA A 19 9.41 -9.37 -11.26
CA ALA A 19 10.06 -10.67 -11.21
C ALA A 19 11.33 -10.66 -10.33
N LEU A 20 12.09 -9.54 -10.29
CA LEU A 20 13.22 -9.39 -9.36
C LEU A 20 12.78 -9.38 -7.90
N CYS A 21 11.69 -8.68 -7.57
CA CYS A 21 11.13 -8.66 -6.22
C CYS A 21 10.58 -10.05 -5.83
N GLU A 22 9.87 -10.73 -6.73
CA GLU A 22 9.35 -12.09 -6.52
C GLU A 22 10.48 -13.10 -6.27
N ARG A 23 11.57 -13.06 -7.04
CA ARG A 23 12.74 -13.91 -6.80
C ARG A 23 13.41 -13.64 -5.46
N ALA A 24 13.36 -12.40 -4.97
CA ALA A 24 13.82 -12.08 -3.63
C ALA A 24 12.93 -12.66 -2.53
N GLY A 25 11.68 -13.03 -2.83
CA GLY A 25 10.71 -13.58 -1.90
C GLY A 25 9.61 -12.60 -1.47
N ALA A 26 9.36 -11.53 -2.23
CA ALA A 26 8.25 -10.61 -1.96
C ALA A 26 6.92 -11.38 -1.96
N TYR A 27 6.07 -11.10 -0.96
CA TYR A 27 4.74 -11.71 -0.82
C TYR A 27 3.76 -11.26 -1.90
N GLY A 28 3.89 -10.02 -2.36
CA GLY A 28 3.07 -9.44 -3.41
C GLY A 28 3.70 -8.20 -4.00
N ILE A 29 3.10 -7.70 -5.06
CA ILE A 29 3.54 -6.49 -5.75
C ILE A 29 2.41 -5.46 -5.67
N THR A 30 2.73 -4.32 -5.05
CA THR A 30 1.82 -3.17 -4.99
C THR A 30 2.11 -2.21 -6.13
N ILE A 31 1.07 -1.83 -6.86
CA ILE A 31 1.12 -0.83 -7.93
C ILE A 31 0.01 0.19 -7.73
N HIS A 32 0.28 1.47 -8.04
CA HIS A 32 -0.70 2.53 -7.90
C HIS A 32 -1.12 3.07 -9.27
N LEU A 33 -2.33 2.73 -9.71
CA LEU A 33 -2.94 3.30 -10.91
C LEU A 33 -3.69 4.56 -10.53
N ARG A 34 -3.00 5.70 -10.64
CA ARG A 34 -3.61 7.00 -10.36
C ARG A 34 -4.59 7.42 -11.46
N GLU A 35 -5.59 8.19 -11.07
CA GLU A 35 -6.57 8.83 -11.99
C GLU A 35 -5.86 9.56 -13.14
N ASP A 36 -4.76 10.27 -12.86
CA ASP A 36 -4.01 11.07 -13.84
C ASP A 36 -2.93 10.29 -14.62
N ARG A 37 -2.75 9.00 -14.36
CA ARG A 37 -1.77 8.10 -15.03
C ARG A 37 -0.34 8.67 -15.05
N ARG A 38 0.07 9.44 -14.03
CA ARG A 38 1.39 10.09 -14.03
C ARG A 38 2.58 9.13 -13.97
N HIS A 39 2.40 7.87 -13.58
CA HIS A 39 3.45 6.85 -13.54
C HIS A 39 3.01 5.48 -14.07
N ILE A 40 2.17 4.71 -13.38
CA ILE A 40 1.58 3.46 -13.88
C ILE A 40 0.53 3.80 -14.94
N GLN A 41 0.51 3.03 -16.02
CA GLN A 41 -0.47 3.10 -17.11
C GLN A 41 -1.41 1.90 -17.06
N ASP A 42 -2.59 1.99 -17.67
CA ASP A 42 -3.53 0.87 -17.74
C ASP A 42 -2.88 -0.39 -18.33
N ALA A 43 -2.08 -0.24 -19.40
CA ALA A 43 -1.34 -1.35 -20.01
C ALA A 43 -0.38 -2.06 -19.04
N ASP A 44 0.19 -1.33 -18.08
CA ASP A 44 1.06 -1.92 -17.06
C ASP A 44 0.28 -2.83 -16.11
N VAL A 45 -0.92 -2.42 -15.70
CA VAL A 45 -1.78 -3.21 -14.82
C VAL A 45 -2.11 -4.54 -15.49
N TYR A 46 -2.53 -4.51 -16.76
CA TYR A 46 -2.85 -5.73 -17.51
C TYR A 46 -1.61 -6.60 -17.76
N ALA A 47 -0.45 -6.00 -18.05
CA ALA A 47 0.80 -6.73 -18.25
C ALA A 47 1.25 -7.42 -16.95
N LEU A 48 1.25 -6.71 -15.84
CA LEU A 48 1.61 -7.25 -14.54
C LEU A 48 0.62 -8.33 -14.09
N ARG A 49 -0.68 -8.15 -14.29
CA ARG A 49 -1.68 -9.18 -13.97
C ARG A 49 -1.41 -10.51 -14.67
N LYS A 50 -0.87 -10.48 -15.89
CA LYS A 50 -0.54 -11.69 -16.67
C LYS A 50 0.79 -12.33 -16.26
N THR A 51 1.72 -11.57 -15.70
CA THR A 51 3.10 -12.00 -15.48
C THR A 51 3.46 -12.25 -14.02
N LEU A 52 2.74 -11.66 -13.07
CA LEU A 52 2.95 -11.90 -11.64
C LEU A 52 2.66 -13.35 -11.27
N ALA A 53 3.58 -13.96 -10.54
CA ALA A 53 3.43 -15.26 -9.90
C ALA A 53 2.89 -15.12 -8.46
N THR A 54 3.04 -13.95 -7.85
CA THR A 54 2.54 -13.59 -6.53
C THR A 54 1.27 -12.74 -6.61
N ARG A 55 0.86 -12.16 -5.48
CA ARG A 55 -0.36 -11.34 -5.38
C ARG A 55 -0.14 -9.96 -5.99
N MET A 56 -1.18 -9.44 -6.64
CA MET A 56 -1.27 -8.02 -7.03
C MET A 56 -2.08 -7.27 -5.99
N ASN A 57 -1.51 -6.21 -5.41
CA ASN A 57 -2.25 -5.18 -4.69
C ASN A 57 -2.34 -3.93 -5.58
N LEU A 58 -3.55 -3.53 -5.94
CA LEU A 58 -3.79 -2.35 -6.77
C LEU A 58 -4.21 -1.18 -5.89
N GLU A 59 -3.29 -0.21 -5.70
CA GLU A 59 -3.65 1.07 -5.10
C GLU A 59 -4.45 1.91 -6.08
N MET A 60 -5.55 2.50 -5.59
CA MET A 60 -6.46 3.29 -6.42
C MET A 60 -7.28 4.29 -5.61
N ALA A 61 -7.65 5.41 -6.26
CA ALA A 61 -8.69 6.28 -5.75
C ALA A 61 -10.09 5.72 -6.01
N ASN A 62 -11.09 6.25 -5.30
CA ASN A 62 -12.50 6.02 -5.59
C ASN A 62 -12.93 6.80 -6.85
N HIS A 63 -12.41 6.41 -8.01
CA HIS A 63 -12.73 7.00 -9.31
C HIS A 63 -13.38 5.94 -10.21
N PRO A 64 -14.51 6.22 -10.88
CA PRO A 64 -15.25 5.22 -11.65
C PRO A 64 -14.41 4.43 -12.66
N ASP A 65 -13.54 5.13 -13.42
CA ASP A 65 -12.70 4.49 -14.44
C ASP A 65 -11.69 3.52 -13.81
N ILE A 66 -11.14 3.88 -12.62
CA ILE A 66 -10.17 2.99 -11.94
C ILE A 66 -10.88 1.81 -11.30
N VAL A 67 -12.06 2.05 -10.72
CA VAL A 67 -12.90 0.96 -10.18
C VAL A 67 -13.27 -0.03 -11.30
N ALA A 68 -13.58 0.45 -12.50
CA ALA A 68 -13.84 -0.41 -13.65
C ALA A 68 -12.64 -1.28 -14.03
N VAL A 69 -11.42 -0.70 -14.06
CA VAL A 69 -10.18 -1.46 -14.28
C VAL A 69 -9.97 -2.52 -13.19
N ALA A 70 -10.16 -2.17 -11.92
CA ALA A 70 -10.03 -3.12 -10.81
C ALA A 70 -11.01 -4.30 -10.94
N LEU A 71 -12.27 -4.03 -11.29
CA LEU A 71 -13.31 -5.07 -11.48
C LEU A 71 -13.03 -5.97 -12.69
N GLU A 72 -12.38 -5.45 -13.74
CA GLU A 72 -11.98 -6.22 -14.92
C GLU A 72 -10.75 -7.08 -14.63
N VAL A 73 -9.70 -6.48 -14.05
CA VAL A 73 -8.40 -7.12 -13.79
C VAL A 73 -8.48 -8.14 -12.65
N LYS A 74 -9.35 -7.89 -11.67
CA LYS A 74 -9.55 -8.70 -10.46
C LYS A 74 -8.22 -9.01 -9.77
N PRO A 75 -7.50 -7.99 -9.26
CA PRO A 75 -6.34 -8.24 -8.43
C PRO A 75 -6.75 -8.97 -7.15
N GLU A 76 -5.81 -9.61 -6.48
CA GLU A 76 -6.06 -10.26 -5.19
C GLU A 76 -6.48 -9.24 -4.13
N GLU A 77 -5.92 -8.02 -4.21
CA GLU A 77 -6.21 -6.94 -3.28
C GLU A 77 -6.31 -5.58 -4.00
N VAL A 78 -7.20 -4.73 -3.49
CA VAL A 78 -7.26 -3.31 -3.80
C VAL A 78 -7.00 -2.53 -2.53
N CYS A 79 -6.08 -1.57 -2.55
CA CYS A 79 -5.92 -0.59 -1.49
C CYS A 79 -6.47 0.77 -1.95
N MET A 80 -7.56 1.22 -1.32
CA MET A 80 -8.14 2.52 -1.65
C MET A 80 -7.39 3.64 -0.93
N VAL A 81 -6.85 4.57 -1.72
CA VAL A 81 -6.02 5.70 -1.24
C VAL A 81 -6.64 7.04 -1.62
N PRO A 82 -6.36 8.13 -0.89
CA PRO A 82 -6.72 9.46 -1.35
C PRO A 82 -5.82 9.87 -2.51
N GLU A 83 -6.39 10.62 -3.46
CA GLU A 83 -5.60 11.24 -4.53
C GLU A 83 -5.94 12.71 -4.65
N ARG A 84 -4.92 13.56 -4.62
CA ARG A 84 -5.00 14.97 -4.93
C ARG A 84 -4.01 15.30 -6.03
N ARG A 85 -4.45 16.04 -7.04
CA ARG A 85 -3.61 16.35 -8.23
C ARG A 85 -2.34 17.13 -7.90
N GLN A 86 -2.36 17.92 -6.83
CA GLN A 86 -1.24 18.77 -6.43
C GLN A 86 -0.21 18.08 -5.54
N GLU A 87 -0.52 16.91 -4.98
CA GLU A 87 0.39 16.16 -4.13
C GLU A 87 1.44 15.40 -4.97
N LEU A 88 2.69 15.41 -4.53
CA LEU A 88 3.76 14.60 -5.12
C LEU A 88 3.63 13.14 -4.75
N THR A 89 3.19 12.87 -3.53
CA THR A 89 2.89 11.56 -2.97
C THR A 89 1.64 11.65 -2.11
N THR A 90 1.14 10.55 -1.59
CA THR A 90 0.00 10.53 -0.66
C THR A 90 0.42 11.12 0.69
N GLU A 91 -0.12 12.28 1.05
CA GLU A 91 0.29 13.05 2.24
C GLU A 91 -0.54 12.74 3.49
N GLY A 92 -1.56 11.87 3.40
CA GLY A 92 -2.42 11.46 4.50
C GLY A 92 -3.29 10.29 4.14
N GLY A 93 -4.03 9.76 5.11
CA GLY A 93 -4.96 8.67 4.92
C GLY A 93 -6.28 9.10 4.24
N LEU A 94 -6.99 8.13 3.69
CA LEU A 94 -8.34 8.31 3.15
C LEU A 94 -9.32 8.69 4.27
N ASP A 95 -10.09 9.73 4.09
CA ASP A 95 -11.16 10.10 5.04
C ASP A 95 -12.39 9.20 4.84
N VAL A 96 -12.32 8.00 5.38
CA VAL A 96 -13.41 7.01 5.29
C VAL A 96 -14.64 7.48 6.05
N ALA A 97 -14.45 8.08 7.22
CA ALA A 97 -15.54 8.57 8.06
C ALA A 97 -16.36 9.65 7.38
N GLY A 98 -15.71 10.54 6.63
CA GLY A 98 -16.39 11.61 5.88
C GLY A 98 -16.98 11.16 4.54
N GLN A 99 -16.54 10.00 4.00
CA GLN A 99 -16.93 9.52 2.68
C GLN A 99 -17.69 8.19 2.69
N ARG A 100 -18.30 7.80 3.82
CA ARG A 100 -18.98 6.49 3.97
C ARG A 100 -19.96 6.18 2.84
N ASP A 101 -20.82 7.12 2.51
CA ASP A 101 -21.87 6.92 1.50
C ASP A 101 -21.29 6.64 0.10
N ALA A 102 -20.15 7.28 -0.23
CA ALA A 102 -19.47 7.09 -1.49
C ALA A 102 -18.63 5.79 -1.54
N LEU A 103 -18.03 5.40 -0.41
CA LEU A 103 -17.14 4.25 -0.34
C LEU A 103 -17.88 2.92 -0.17
N THR A 104 -18.99 2.89 0.59
CA THR A 104 -19.72 1.65 0.89
C THR A 104 -20.12 0.86 -0.36
N PRO A 105 -20.74 1.45 -1.40
CA PRO A 105 -21.11 0.69 -2.58
C PRO A 105 -19.91 0.17 -3.36
N VAL A 106 -18.78 0.89 -3.39
CA VAL A 106 -17.55 0.46 -4.08
C VAL A 106 -16.88 -0.69 -3.34
N VAL A 107 -16.75 -0.59 -2.01
CA VAL A 107 -16.26 -1.69 -1.17
C VAL A 107 -17.11 -2.95 -1.39
N ALA A 108 -18.44 -2.81 -1.38
CA ALA A 108 -19.35 -3.93 -1.61
C ALA A 108 -19.18 -4.55 -3.01
N ALA A 109 -19.04 -3.73 -4.06
CA ALA A 109 -18.87 -4.20 -5.43
C ALA A 109 -17.55 -4.96 -5.63
N LEU A 110 -16.44 -4.41 -5.12
CA LEU A 110 -15.11 -5.04 -5.19
C LEU A 110 -15.10 -6.38 -4.44
N ARG A 111 -15.66 -6.42 -3.23
CA ARG A 111 -15.78 -7.65 -2.44
C ARG A 111 -16.66 -8.71 -3.13
N ALA A 112 -17.77 -8.30 -3.74
CA ALA A 112 -18.64 -9.21 -4.52
C ALA A 112 -17.92 -9.80 -5.74
N ALA A 113 -16.92 -9.08 -6.29
CA ALA A 113 -16.04 -9.57 -7.35
C ALA A 113 -14.94 -10.52 -6.85
N GLY A 114 -14.84 -10.78 -5.54
CA GLY A 114 -13.81 -11.64 -4.92
C GLY A 114 -12.50 -10.93 -4.62
N ILE A 115 -12.50 -9.58 -4.62
CA ILE A 115 -11.31 -8.77 -4.36
C ILE A 115 -11.27 -8.40 -2.87
N THR A 116 -10.14 -8.60 -2.20
CA THR A 116 -9.91 -8.10 -0.84
C THR A 116 -9.76 -6.58 -0.89
N VAL A 117 -10.51 -5.86 -0.06
CA VAL A 117 -10.46 -4.39 -0.02
C VAL A 117 -9.73 -3.93 1.23
N SER A 118 -8.65 -3.20 1.04
CA SER A 118 -7.92 -2.47 2.06
C SER A 118 -8.19 -0.96 1.95
N LEU A 119 -8.22 -0.26 3.06
CA LEU A 119 -8.38 1.19 3.11
C LEU A 119 -7.14 1.80 3.75
N PHE A 120 -6.44 2.66 3.01
CA PHE A 120 -5.27 3.38 3.49
C PHE A 120 -5.70 4.56 4.35
N ILE A 121 -5.52 4.47 5.67
CA ILE A 121 -6.07 5.42 6.65
C ILE A 121 -5.00 5.92 7.62
N ASP A 122 -5.18 7.12 8.14
CA ASP A 122 -4.41 7.59 9.28
C ASP A 122 -4.74 6.77 10.54
N PRO A 123 -3.81 6.63 11.50
CA PRO A 123 -4.02 5.92 12.76
C PRO A 123 -4.94 6.73 13.71
N ASP A 124 -6.21 6.78 13.35
CA ASP A 124 -7.28 7.50 14.04
C ASP A 124 -8.46 6.56 14.29
N ALA A 125 -8.95 6.49 15.53
CA ALA A 125 -10.02 5.60 15.93
C ALA A 125 -11.28 5.74 15.09
N ARG A 126 -11.64 6.99 14.71
CA ARG A 126 -12.82 7.28 13.89
C ARG A 126 -12.69 6.69 12.48
N GLN A 127 -11.47 6.70 11.91
CA GLN A 127 -11.23 6.12 10.58
C GLN A 127 -11.27 4.60 10.64
N VAL A 128 -10.67 3.99 11.67
CA VAL A 128 -10.69 2.53 11.90
C VAL A 128 -12.12 2.01 12.05
N GLU A 129 -12.94 2.69 12.89
CA GLU A 129 -14.34 2.33 13.10
C GLU A 129 -15.18 2.50 11.82
N ALA A 130 -14.90 3.57 11.06
CA ALA A 130 -15.57 3.80 9.79
C ALA A 130 -15.24 2.72 8.75
N ALA A 131 -13.98 2.27 8.67
CA ALA A 131 -13.56 1.19 7.79
C ALA A 131 -14.29 -0.12 8.11
N ALA A 132 -14.38 -0.49 9.39
CA ALA A 132 -15.16 -1.66 9.82
C ALA A 132 -16.65 -1.51 9.47
N ALA A 133 -17.22 -0.32 9.73
CA ALA A 133 -18.66 -0.06 9.53
C ALA A 133 -19.09 -0.16 8.05
N ILE A 134 -18.23 0.21 7.09
CA ILE A 134 -18.53 0.06 5.65
C ILE A 134 -18.19 -1.33 5.11
N GLY A 135 -17.73 -2.25 5.96
CA GLY A 135 -17.46 -3.64 5.64
C GLY A 135 -16.15 -3.92 4.93
N ALA A 136 -15.16 -3.03 5.01
CA ALA A 136 -13.82 -3.35 4.55
C ALA A 136 -13.20 -4.43 5.45
N PRO A 137 -12.57 -5.50 4.89
CA PRO A 137 -11.95 -6.54 5.70
C PRO A 137 -10.56 -6.17 6.19
N THR A 138 -9.91 -5.20 5.54
CA THR A 138 -8.51 -4.84 5.76
C THR A 138 -8.35 -3.33 5.82
N ILE A 139 -7.40 -2.87 6.62
CA ILE A 139 -6.90 -1.49 6.58
C ILE A 139 -5.39 -1.49 6.38
N GLU A 140 -4.88 -0.40 5.81
CA GLU A 140 -3.45 -0.09 5.82
C GLU A 140 -3.23 1.19 6.61
N LEU A 141 -2.47 1.10 7.71
CA LEU A 141 -2.14 2.25 8.54
C LEU A 141 -1.04 3.08 7.87
N HIS A 142 -1.32 4.36 7.67
CA HIS A 142 -0.37 5.33 7.13
C HIS A 142 0.77 5.60 8.12
N THR A 143 1.99 5.19 7.78
CA THR A 143 3.19 5.36 8.63
C THR A 143 4.02 6.60 8.29
N GLY A 144 3.59 7.45 7.36
CA GLY A 144 4.35 8.62 6.91
C GLY A 144 4.70 9.58 8.05
N ALA A 145 3.72 9.95 8.89
CA ALA A 145 3.96 10.82 10.03
C ALA A 145 5.00 10.24 11.02
N TYR A 146 5.04 8.92 11.20
CA TYR A 146 6.07 8.22 11.96
C TYR A 146 7.43 8.31 11.26
N ALA A 147 7.48 8.09 9.96
CA ALA A 147 8.71 8.08 9.18
C ALA A 147 9.39 9.46 9.15
N ASP A 148 8.60 10.54 9.05
CA ASP A 148 9.08 11.91 8.92
C ASP A 148 9.52 12.56 10.24
N ARG A 149 9.12 11.97 11.38
CA ARG A 149 9.45 12.52 12.71
C ARG A 149 10.68 11.84 13.32
N ALA A 150 11.19 12.43 14.40
CA ALA A 150 12.31 11.90 15.18
C ALA A 150 12.06 12.03 16.69
N GLY A 151 12.84 11.29 17.48
CA GLY A 151 12.80 11.36 18.95
C GLY A 151 11.41 11.13 19.55
N ALA A 152 11.01 11.97 20.50
CA ALA A 152 9.73 11.84 21.20
C ALA A 152 8.51 11.93 20.27
N ALA A 153 8.56 12.76 19.22
CA ALA A 153 7.47 12.88 18.26
C ALA A 153 7.26 11.59 17.46
N ARG A 154 8.36 10.90 17.06
CA ARG A 154 8.28 9.58 16.40
C ARG A 154 7.70 8.53 17.35
N ALA A 155 8.13 8.53 18.62
CA ALA A 155 7.60 7.59 19.61
C ALA A 155 6.08 7.78 19.84
N GLN A 156 5.60 9.01 19.83
CA GLN A 156 4.17 9.32 19.91
C GLN A 156 3.38 8.77 18.72
N GLU A 157 3.91 8.91 17.49
CA GLU A 157 3.26 8.33 16.30
C GLU A 157 3.26 6.80 16.33
N LEU A 158 4.35 6.18 16.82
CA LEU A 158 4.37 4.72 17.01
C LEU A 158 3.31 4.25 17.99
N ALA A 159 3.09 4.97 19.08
CA ALA A 159 2.03 4.67 20.05
C ALA A 159 0.63 4.78 19.40
N ARG A 160 0.40 5.80 18.58
CA ARG A 160 -0.86 5.96 17.82
C ARG A 160 -1.10 4.80 16.85
N LEU A 161 -0.06 4.39 16.11
CA LEU A 161 -0.11 3.22 15.21
C LEU A 161 -0.45 1.95 15.99
N THR A 162 0.17 1.75 17.15
CA THR A 162 -0.07 0.59 18.02
C THR A 162 -1.53 0.56 18.51
N GLU A 163 -2.04 1.68 18.98
CA GLU A 163 -3.45 1.80 19.46
C GLU A 163 -4.44 1.53 18.32
N ALA A 164 -4.17 2.09 17.13
CA ALA A 164 -5.02 1.88 15.95
C ALA A 164 -5.02 0.40 15.50
N ALA A 165 -3.85 -0.27 15.52
CA ALA A 165 -3.73 -1.68 15.17
C ALA A 165 -4.52 -2.58 16.15
N GLN A 166 -4.42 -2.33 17.45
CA GLN A 166 -5.17 -3.06 18.47
C GLN A 166 -6.69 -2.87 18.31
N ARG A 167 -7.13 -1.63 18.06
CA ARG A 167 -8.54 -1.32 17.80
C ARG A 167 -9.05 -2.01 16.55
N ALA A 168 -8.30 -1.96 15.47
CA ALA A 168 -8.64 -2.61 14.22
C ALA A 168 -8.79 -4.12 14.37
N HIS A 169 -7.85 -4.75 15.05
CA HIS A 169 -7.91 -6.18 15.35
C HIS A 169 -9.14 -6.54 16.20
N ALA A 170 -9.45 -5.75 17.22
CA ALA A 170 -10.65 -5.94 18.05
C ALA A 170 -11.98 -5.83 17.25
N LEU A 171 -11.97 -5.10 16.14
CA LEU A 171 -13.09 -5.00 15.19
C LEU A 171 -13.06 -6.08 14.09
N GLY A 172 -12.10 -7.01 14.13
CA GLY A 172 -11.95 -8.10 13.17
C GLY A 172 -11.31 -7.70 11.83
N LEU A 173 -10.63 -6.55 11.78
CA LEU A 173 -9.91 -6.09 10.60
C LEU A 173 -8.51 -6.72 10.55
N VAL A 174 -8.05 -7.05 9.35
CA VAL A 174 -6.63 -7.31 9.07
C VAL A 174 -5.90 -5.97 9.00
N VAL A 175 -4.70 -5.90 9.57
CA VAL A 175 -3.93 -4.66 9.70
C VAL A 175 -2.66 -4.73 8.87
N ASN A 176 -2.61 -3.96 7.81
CA ASN A 176 -1.41 -3.66 7.06
C ASN A 176 -0.86 -2.30 7.49
N ALA A 177 0.38 -1.98 7.11
CA ALA A 177 0.95 -0.66 7.28
C ALA A 177 1.93 -0.33 6.15
N GLY A 178 2.10 0.94 5.85
CA GLY A 178 2.98 1.37 4.78
C GLY A 178 3.19 2.87 4.73
N HIS A 179 4.03 3.26 3.80
CA HIS A 179 4.47 4.61 3.48
C HIS A 179 5.62 5.14 4.36
N GLY A 180 6.72 5.52 3.70
CA GLY A 180 7.89 6.14 4.34
C GLY A 180 8.81 5.18 5.12
N LEU A 181 8.52 3.87 5.11
CA LEU A 181 9.35 2.88 5.80
C LEU A 181 10.65 2.58 5.05
N SER A 182 11.72 2.35 5.82
CA SER A 182 13.07 2.07 5.35
C SER A 182 13.80 1.09 6.28
N LEU A 183 14.98 0.61 5.87
CA LEU A 183 15.83 -0.24 6.72
C LEU A 183 16.21 0.43 8.07
N GLU A 184 16.15 1.77 8.14
CA GLU A 184 16.55 2.55 9.30
C GLU A 184 15.42 2.74 10.32
N ASN A 185 14.15 2.66 9.88
CA ASN A 185 13.01 3.00 10.72
C ASN A 185 11.97 1.88 10.89
N VAL A 186 12.11 0.75 10.18
CA VAL A 186 11.11 -0.32 10.18
C VAL A 186 11.06 -1.12 11.48
N ASP A 187 12.18 -1.31 12.21
CA ASP A 187 12.24 -2.18 13.38
C ASP A 187 11.19 -1.88 14.46
N PRO A 188 10.96 -0.62 14.88
CA PRO A 188 9.92 -0.34 15.87
C PRO A 188 8.50 -0.64 15.35
N VAL A 189 8.27 -0.54 14.04
CA VAL A 189 6.97 -0.84 13.41
C VAL A 189 6.68 -2.34 13.48
N LEU A 190 7.69 -3.20 13.36
CA LEU A 190 7.54 -4.65 13.46
C LEU A 190 7.07 -5.12 14.84
N ALA A 191 7.26 -4.30 15.88
CA ALA A 191 6.78 -4.58 17.22
C ALA A 191 5.29 -4.23 17.44
N ILE A 192 4.62 -3.61 16.45
CA ILE A 192 3.18 -3.32 16.52
C ILE A 192 2.41 -4.65 16.49
N PRO A 193 1.52 -4.90 17.47
CA PRO A 193 0.77 -6.14 17.50
C PRO A 193 -0.24 -6.24 16.36
N HIS A 194 -0.51 -7.48 15.91
CA HIS A 194 -1.51 -7.80 14.89
C HIS A 194 -1.20 -7.23 13.48
N LEU A 195 0.03 -6.78 13.24
CA LEU A 195 0.46 -6.34 11.93
C LEU A 195 0.64 -7.55 11.01
N ASP A 196 -0.01 -7.54 9.84
CA ASP A 196 0.02 -8.63 8.86
C ASP A 196 1.07 -8.37 7.77
N THR A 197 0.91 -7.30 7.02
CA THR A 197 1.73 -7.00 5.84
C THR A 197 2.25 -5.56 5.87
N LEU A 198 3.48 -5.36 5.35
CA LEU A 198 4.06 -4.04 5.12
C LEU A 198 4.16 -3.73 3.63
N ASN A 199 3.66 -2.56 3.22
CA ASN A 199 3.84 -2.02 1.88
C ASN A 199 5.01 -1.03 1.86
N ILE A 200 6.15 -1.45 1.26
CA ILE A 200 7.40 -0.68 1.22
C ILE A 200 7.91 -0.62 -0.23
N GLY A 201 8.01 0.56 -0.80
CA GLY A 201 8.44 0.73 -2.19
C GLY A 201 9.62 1.68 -2.34
N HIS A 202 9.43 2.97 -2.01
CA HIS A 202 10.39 4.02 -2.31
C HIS A 202 11.81 3.74 -1.79
N SER A 203 11.96 3.34 -0.53
CA SER A 203 13.27 3.07 0.08
C SER A 203 13.98 1.87 -0.57
N ILE A 204 13.23 0.83 -0.94
CA ILE A 204 13.77 -0.33 -1.67
C ILE A 204 14.28 0.11 -3.05
N VAL A 205 13.50 0.91 -3.79
CA VAL A 205 13.92 1.42 -5.11
C VAL A 205 15.14 2.33 -4.98
N CYS A 206 15.20 3.22 -3.99
CA CYS A 206 16.39 4.04 -3.73
C CYS A 206 17.62 3.17 -3.43
N ARG A 207 17.49 2.15 -2.60
CA ARG A 207 18.57 1.21 -2.29
C ARG A 207 19.01 0.43 -3.52
N ALA A 208 18.06 0.07 -4.39
CA ALA A 208 18.30 -0.68 -5.62
C ALA A 208 19.22 0.04 -6.61
N LEU A 209 19.33 1.36 -6.57
CA LEU A 209 20.29 2.13 -7.39
C LEU A 209 21.74 1.74 -7.13
N PHE A 210 22.03 1.21 -5.95
CA PHE A 210 23.40 0.85 -5.52
C PHE A 210 23.65 -0.66 -5.54
N VAL A 211 22.61 -1.49 -5.31
CA VAL A 211 22.79 -2.95 -5.15
C VAL A 211 21.94 -3.79 -6.09
N GLY A 212 21.09 -3.18 -6.89
CA GLY A 212 20.09 -3.86 -7.71
C GLY A 212 18.82 -4.19 -6.93
N LEU A 213 17.69 -4.35 -7.65
CA LEU A 213 16.37 -4.44 -7.04
C LEU A 213 16.15 -5.74 -6.24
N GLU A 214 16.64 -6.87 -6.77
CA GLU A 214 16.52 -8.16 -6.07
C GLU A 214 17.24 -8.13 -4.72
N GLN A 215 18.49 -7.62 -4.69
CA GLN A 215 19.26 -7.52 -3.46
C GLN A 215 18.63 -6.53 -2.47
N ALA A 216 18.18 -5.35 -2.93
CA ALA A 216 17.52 -4.37 -2.07
C ALA A 216 16.23 -4.91 -1.44
N THR A 217 15.45 -5.70 -2.20
CA THR A 217 14.25 -6.38 -1.69
C THR A 217 14.62 -7.44 -0.65
N ARG A 218 15.67 -8.22 -0.91
CA ARG A 218 16.17 -9.25 0.03
C ARG A 218 16.63 -8.64 1.34
N GLU A 219 17.40 -7.54 1.30
CA GLU A 219 17.84 -6.82 2.50
C GLU A 219 16.65 -6.38 3.38
N MET A 220 15.56 -5.91 2.76
CA MET A 220 14.35 -5.56 3.50
C MET A 220 13.66 -6.80 4.08
N LEU A 221 13.51 -7.88 3.32
CA LEU A 221 12.90 -9.13 3.80
C LEU A 221 13.69 -9.76 4.95
N ASP A 222 15.03 -9.79 4.85
CA ASP A 222 15.89 -10.26 5.94
C ASP A 222 15.67 -9.45 7.23
N LYS A 223 15.40 -8.16 7.09
CA LYS A 223 15.09 -7.29 8.22
C LYS A 223 13.76 -7.66 8.87
N LEU A 224 12.73 -7.91 8.05
CA LEU A 224 11.39 -8.29 8.52
C LEU A 224 11.38 -9.66 9.22
N GLN A 225 12.19 -10.61 8.75
CA GLN A 225 12.21 -12.00 9.29
C GLN A 225 12.97 -12.15 10.61
N ARG A 226 13.92 -11.26 10.92
CA ARG A 226 14.74 -11.35 12.14
C ARG A 226 13.97 -11.07 13.43
N GLN A 227 12.74 -10.59 13.35
CA GLN A 227 11.92 -10.20 14.49
C GLN A 227 10.69 -11.11 14.72
N GLN A 228 10.51 -12.11 13.86
CA GLN A 228 9.53 -13.19 14.05
C GLN A 228 10.19 -14.37 14.77
#